data_84bc9b2ed990e0547283f084b23954b1
#
_entry.id   84bc9b2ed990e0547283f084b23954b1
#
_cell.length_a   1.000
_cell.length_b   1.000
_cell.length_c   1.000
_cell.angle_alpha   90.00
_cell.angle_beta   90.00
_cell.angle_gamma   90.00
#
_symmetry.space_group_name_H-M   'P 1'
#
loop_
_entity.id
_entity.type
_entity.pdbx_description
1 polymer ?
#
loop_
_entity_poly.entity_id
_entity_poly.type
_entity_poly.pdbx_seq_one_letter_code
_entity_poly.pdbx_strand_id
1 'polypeptide(L)'
;MNEHIDVRGGTGKLYRFRLAPQGKPTSAMSGAYVYVRDDGGRGEVLFVGDADNLMNDARSRWDEAVGKHRATHLYVRLNISAATRKAELDDILEDAHPVMNE
;
A
#
# COMPACT_ATOMS: atom_id res chain seq x y z
N MET A 1 -10.10 -13.70 -0.20
CA MET A 1 -9.22 -12.56 0.09
C MET A 1 -7.81 -13.06 0.34
N ASN A 2 -6.83 -12.46 -0.27
CA ASN A 2 -5.44 -12.92 -0.18
C ASN A 2 -4.71 -12.25 0.97
N GLU A 3 -3.92 -13.04 1.70
CA GLU A 3 -3.05 -12.50 2.76
C GLU A 3 -1.91 -11.66 2.19
N HIS A 4 -1.57 -11.87 0.93
CA HIS A 4 -0.53 -11.13 0.23
C HIS A 4 -1.03 -10.70 -1.13
N ILE A 5 -0.53 -9.56 -1.61
CA ILE A 5 -0.67 -9.15 -3.00
C ILE A 5 0.70 -8.78 -3.55
N ASP A 6 0.87 -8.94 -4.85
CA ASP A 6 2.07 -8.46 -5.54
C ASP A 6 1.70 -7.21 -6.33
N VAL A 7 2.40 -6.12 -6.06
CA VAL A 7 2.20 -4.85 -6.76
C VAL A 7 3.33 -4.68 -7.76
N ARG A 8 2.97 -4.48 -9.02
CA ARG A 8 3.95 -4.40 -10.10
C ARG A 8 4.54 -3.01 -10.22
N GLY A 9 5.86 -2.93 -10.37
CA GLY A 9 6.54 -1.70 -10.72
C GLY A 9 6.73 -1.53 -12.22
N GLY A 10 7.12 -0.34 -12.65
CA GLY A 10 7.35 -0.02 -14.05
C GLY A 10 8.46 -0.85 -14.68
N THR A 11 9.42 -1.32 -13.90
CA THR A 11 10.48 -2.23 -14.36
C THR A 11 10.01 -3.67 -14.57
N GLY A 12 8.75 -3.98 -14.21
CA GLY A 12 8.22 -5.33 -14.23
C GLY A 12 8.45 -6.11 -12.95
N LYS A 13 9.15 -5.51 -11.98
CA LYS A 13 9.42 -6.12 -10.68
C LYS A 13 8.15 -6.21 -9.87
N LEU A 14 7.96 -7.30 -9.12
CA LEU A 14 6.80 -7.49 -8.25
C LEU A 14 7.22 -7.26 -6.81
N TYR A 15 6.45 -6.45 -6.11
CA TYR A 15 6.67 -6.13 -4.70
C TYR A 15 5.54 -6.74 -3.88
N ARG A 16 5.89 -7.61 -2.94
CA ARG A 16 4.89 -8.31 -2.12
C ARG A 16 4.52 -7.50 -0.91
N PHE A 17 3.21 -7.31 -0.74
CA PHE A 17 2.62 -6.66 0.42
C PHE A 17 1.77 -7.65 1.19
N ARG A 18 1.72 -7.49 2.49
CA ARG A 18 0.97 -8.36 3.39
C ARG A 18 -0.26 -7.65 3.92
N LEU A 19 -1.37 -8.38 4.03
CA LEU A 19 -2.62 -7.83 4.56
C LEU A 19 -2.43 -7.37 6.01
N ALA A 20 -2.80 -6.12 6.27
CA ALA A 20 -2.88 -5.59 7.62
C ALA A 20 -4.25 -5.93 8.20
N PRO A 21 -4.32 -6.58 9.39
CA PRO A 21 -5.61 -6.95 9.96
C PRO A 21 -6.44 -5.72 10.31
N GLN A 22 -7.74 -5.78 10.01
CA GLN A 22 -8.67 -4.74 10.38
C GLN A 22 -8.78 -4.61 11.88
N GLY A 23 -8.84 -3.35 12.36
CA GLY A 23 -9.03 -3.08 13.78
C GLY A 23 -7.81 -3.34 14.65
N LYS A 24 -6.67 -3.70 14.07
CA LYS A 24 -5.43 -3.91 14.79
C LYS A 24 -4.36 -2.93 14.29
N PRO A 25 -3.47 -2.46 15.18
CA PRO A 25 -2.38 -1.60 14.73
C PRO A 25 -1.42 -2.36 13.83
N THR A 26 -0.83 -1.66 12.87
CA THR A 26 0.26 -2.19 12.08
C THR A 26 1.55 -2.17 12.90
N SER A 27 2.59 -2.81 12.35
CA SER A 27 3.92 -2.77 12.98
C SER A 27 4.43 -1.33 13.12
N ALA A 28 5.15 -1.04 14.20
CA ALA A 28 5.80 0.24 14.40
C ALA A 28 7.07 0.41 13.56
N MET A 29 7.34 -0.52 12.66
CA MET A 29 8.51 -0.49 11.78
C MET A 29 8.22 0.40 10.57
N SER A 30 9.30 0.80 9.89
CA SER A 30 9.21 1.52 8.63
C SER A 30 8.85 0.59 7.49
N GLY A 31 8.17 1.13 6.49
CA GLY A 31 7.76 0.34 5.33
C GLY A 31 6.90 1.13 4.36
N ALA A 32 6.40 0.41 3.36
CA ALA A 32 5.44 0.92 2.40
C ALA A 32 4.05 0.36 2.71
N TYR A 33 3.01 1.06 2.23
CA TYR A 33 1.64 0.59 2.39
C TYR A 33 0.83 0.94 1.16
N VAL A 34 -0.21 0.14 0.92
CA VAL A 34 -1.13 0.37 -0.20
C VAL A 34 -2.56 0.22 0.29
N TYR A 35 -3.44 1.08 -0.25
CA TYR A 35 -4.88 0.93 -0.08
C TYR A 35 -5.44 0.31 -1.36
N VAL A 36 -6.27 -0.70 -1.19
CA VAL A 36 -6.80 -1.49 -2.29
C VAL A 36 -8.32 -1.55 -2.19
N ARG A 37 -8.97 -1.46 -3.34
CA ARG A 37 -10.39 -1.80 -3.46
C ARG A 37 -10.46 -3.15 -4.16
N ASP A 38 -11.04 -4.13 -3.50
CA ASP A 38 -11.22 -5.46 -4.04
C ASP A 38 -12.72 -5.71 -4.25
N ASP A 39 -13.13 -5.76 -5.52
CA ASP A 39 -14.52 -5.95 -5.93
C ASP A 39 -14.72 -7.40 -6.44
N GLY A 40 -14.46 -8.37 -5.57
CA GLY A 40 -14.74 -9.77 -5.90
C GLY A 40 -13.76 -10.39 -6.90
N GLY A 41 -12.47 -10.25 -6.64
CA GLY A 41 -11.42 -10.87 -7.42
C GLY A 41 -10.61 -9.92 -8.29
N ARG A 42 -11.02 -8.65 -8.37
CA ARG A 42 -10.25 -7.60 -9.00
C ARG A 42 -9.79 -6.61 -7.96
N GLY A 43 -8.47 -6.47 -7.82
CA GLY A 43 -7.90 -5.48 -6.93
C GLY A 43 -7.47 -4.24 -7.71
N GLU A 44 -7.86 -3.08 -7.20
CA GLU A 44 -7.38 -1.80 -7.72
C GLU A 44 -6.58 -1.12 -6.63
N VAL A 45 -5.33 -0.74 -6.93
CA VAL A 45 -4.50 0.03 -6.01
C VAL A 45 -4.95 1.48 -6.05
N LEU A 46 -5.41 1.99 -4.92
CA LEU A 46 -5.94 3.36 -4.79
C LEU A 46 -4.87 4.35 -4.33
N PHE A 47 -3.92 3.90 -3.52
CA PHE A 47 -2.88 4.73 -2.95
C PHE A 47 -1.67 3.89 -2.59
N VAL A 48 -0.48 4.42 -2.86
CA VAL A 48 0.78 3.83 -2.40
C VAL A 48 1.52 4.89 -1.60
N GLY A 49 1.93 4.55 -0.39
CA GLY A 49 2.68 5.46 0.47
C GLY A 49 3.83 4.75 1.15
N ASP A 50 4.71 5.53 1.76
CA ASP A 50 5.75 5.00 2.62
C ASP A 50 5.74 5.73 3.96
N ALA A 51 6.32 5.10 4.98
CA ALA A 51 6.30 5.61 6.33
C ALA A 51 7.52 5.18 7.09
N ASP A 52 8.05 6.08 7.92
CA ASP A 52 9.08 5.72 8.89
C ASP A 52 8.51 4.89 10.03
N ASN A 53 7.21 5.02 10.29
CA ASN A 53 6.49 4.26 11.29
C ASN A 53 5.10 3.92 10.75
N LEU A 54 4.91 2.67 10.32
CA LEU A 54 3.64 2.23 9.74
C LEU A 54 2.49 2.31 10.74
N MET A 55 2.75 2.05 12.02
CA MET A 55 1.70 2.12 13.04
C MET A 55 1.09 3.52 13.13
N ASN A 56 1.90 4.56 12.98
CA ASN A 56 1.44 5.94 13.04
C ASN A 56 0.83 6.42 11.73
N ASP A 57 1.37 5.99 10.58
CA ASP A 57 1.13 6.66 9.31
C ASP A 57 0.38 5.83 8.28
N ALA A 58 0.35 4.50 8.41
CA ALA A 58 -0.26 3.64 7.36
C ALA A 58 -1.75 3.91 7.16
N ARG A 59 -2.44 4.42 8.17
CA ARG A 59 -3.87 4.73 8.07
C ARG A 59 -4.18 6.22 8.01
N SER A 60 -3.18 7.06 7.74
CA SER A 60 -3.35 8.52 7.76
C SER A 60 -4.38 9.03 6.75
N ARG A 61 -4.56 8.32 5.63
CA ARG A 61 -5.55 8.66 4.62
C ARG A 61 -6.60 7.57 4.42
N TRP A 62 -6.70 6.66 5.38
CA TRP A 62 -7.60 5.51 5.27
C TRP A 62 -9.07 5.93 5.20
N ASP A 63 -9.48 6.88 6.02
CA ASP A 63 -10.88 7.34 6.03
C ASP A 63 -11.27 7.97 4.69
N GLU A 64 -10.37 8.73 4.10
CA GLU A 64 -10.57 9.28 2.75
C GLU A 64 -10.69 8.17 1.71
N ALA A 65 -9.81 7.18 1.79
CA ALA A 65 -9.82 6.06 0.85
C ALA A 65 -11.14 5.27 0.93
N VAL A 66 -11.62 5.02 2.13
CA VAL A 66 -12.89 4.31 2.33
C VAL A 66 -14.07 5.17 1.86
N GLY A 67 -14.12 6.42 2.29
CA GLY A 67 -15.25 7.30 2.03
C GLY A 67 -15.39 7.75 0.59
N LYS A 68 -14.28 8.06 -0.07
CA LYS A 68 -14.29 8.59 -1.44
C LYS A 68 -14.02 7.53 -2.50
N HIS A 69 -13.26 6.49 -2.17
CA HIS A 69 -12.74 5.55 -3.18
C HIS A 69 -13.12 4.10 -2.90
N ARG A 70 -13.91 3.85 -1.86
CA ARG A 70 -14.40 2.51 -1.49
C ARG A 70 -13.28 1.51 -1.20
N ALA A 71 -12.21 1.96 -0.57
CA ALA A 71 -11.12 1.07 -0.17
C ALA A 71 -11.66 -0.05 0.73
N THR A 72 -11.16 -1.24 0.52
CA THR A 72 -11.58 -2.43 1.26
C THR A 72 -10.46 -3.01 2.11
N HIS A 73 -9.20 -2.86 1.68
CA HIS A 73 -8.07 -3.54 2.31
C HIS A 73 -6.84 -2.64 2.36
N LEU A 74 -6.10 -2.77 3.46
CA LEU A 74 -4.78 -2.16 3.65
C LEU A 74 -3.75 -3.28 3.64
N TYR A 75 -2.69 -3.10 2.85
CA TYR A 75 -1.55 -4.01 2.81
C TYR A 75 -0.27 -3.23 3.13
N VAL A 76 0.68 -3.90 3.76
CA VAL A 76 1.95 -3.29 4.16
C VAL A 76 3.14 -4.14 3.71
N ARG A 77 4.27 -3.49 3.50
CA ARG A 77 5.54 -4.13 3.17
C ARG A 77 6.62 -3.51 4.05
N LEU A 78 7.22 -4.32 4.93
CA LEU A 78 8.27 -3.83 5.81
C LEU A 78 9.54 -3.58 5.00
N ASN A 79 10.16 -2.43 5.20
CA ASN A 79 11.40 -2.05 4.55
C ASN A 79 12.03 -0.91 5.32
N ILE A 80 13.13 -1.20 6.02
CA ILE A 80 13.77 -0.23 6.91
C ILE A 80 14.64 0.78 6.19
N SER A 81 15.06 0.51 4.94
CA SER A 81 15.90 1.43 4.18
C SER A 81 15.04 2.50 3.49
N ALA A 82 15.17 3.75 3.91
CA ALA A 82 14.43 4.86 3.30
C ALA A 82 14.74 5.01 1.81
N ALA A 83 16.00 4.84 1.42
CA ALA A 83 16.40 4.92 0.03
C ALA A 83 15.77 3.81 -0.82
N THR A 84 15.76 2.59 -0.29
CA THR A 84 15.14 1.45 -0.99
C THR A 84 13.62 1.64 -1.08
N ARG A 85 12.97 2.11 0.00
CA ARG A 85 11.53 2.40 -0.03
C ARG A 85 11.17 3.41 -1.10
N LYS A 86 11.96 4.49 -1.19
CA LYS A 86 11.71 5.53 -2.18
C LYS A 86 11.86 4.98 -3.60
N ALA A 87 12.89 4.19 -3.85
CA ALA A 87 13.12 3.60 -5.16
C ALA A 87 11.98 2.65 -5.55
N GLU A 88 11.51 1.84 -4.61
CA GLU A 88 10.38 0.93 -4.85
C GLU A 88 9.09 1.71 -5.10
N LEU A 89 8.85 2.74 -4.31
CA LEU A 89 7.67 3.60 -4.49
C LEU A 89 7.67 4.26 -5.86
N ASP A 90 8.80 4.83 -6.27
CA ASP A 90 8.93 5.48 -7.58
C ASP A 90 8.69 4.47 -8.71
N ASP A 91 9.20 3.24 -8.56
CA ASP A 91 8.99 2.18 -9.55
C ASP A 91 7.53 1.77 -9.65
N ILE A 92 6.85 1.61 -8.52
CA ILE A 92 5.42 1.28 -8.49
C ILE A 92 4.61 2.41 -9.15
N LEU A 93 4.93 3.66 -8.85
CA LEU A 93 4.18 4.80 -9.39
C LEU A 93 4.36 4.98 -10.90
N GLU A 94 5.41 4.43 -11.49
CA GLU A 94 5.59 4.47 -12.94
C GLU A 94 4.58 3.57 -13.68
N ASP A 95 4.16 2.46 -13.06
CA ASP A 95 3.23 1.52 -13.69
C ASP A 95 1.79 1.77 -13.24
N ALA A 96 1.58 1.81 -11.94
CA ALA A 96 0.26 2.08 -11.37
C ALA A 96 0.09 3.60 -11.23
N HIS A 97 -1.02 4.13 -11.65
CA HIS A 97 -1.35 5.54 -11.45
C HIS A 97 -2.49 5.63 -10.43
N PRO A 98 -2.20 5.40 -9.13
CA PRO A 98 -3.27 5.34 -8.14
C PRO A 98 -3.98 6.68 -8.02
N VAL A 99 -5.28 6.65 -7.95
CA VAL A 99 -6.11 7.86 -7.96
C VAL A 99 -5.75 8.83 -6.82
N MET A 100 -5.35 8.31 -5.67
CA MET A 100 -5.01 9.14 -4.50
C MET A 100 -3.58 9.66 -4.52
N ASN A 101 -2.74 9.21 -5.44
CA ASN A 101 -1.36 9.71 -5.58
C ASN A 101 -1.25 10.86 -6.58
N GLU A 102 -2.31 11.20 -7.21
CA GLU A 102 -2.37 12.30 -8.17
C GLU A 102 -2.53 13.66 -7.50
#